data_dfcb9d826b480f7556121299ffa54ff5
#
_entry.id   dfcb9d826b480f7556121299ffa54ff5
#
_cell.length_a   1.000
_cell.length_b   1.000
_cell.length_c   1.000
_cell.angle_alpha   90.00
_cell.angle_beta   90.00
_cell.angle_gamma   90.00
#
_symmetry.space_group_name_H-M   'P 1'
#
loop_
_entity.id
_entity.type
_entity.pdbx_description
1 polymer ?
#
loop_
_entity_poly.entity_id
_entity_poly.type
_entity_poly.pdbx_seq_one_letter_code
_entity_poly.pdbx_strand_id
1 'polypeptide(L)'
;MKTGFSVFIAVFVAMCFSWSGFVLGPVRQLGTEGQTNILNSSDIYPNQRPGAATLGLQVYRAYGCAQCHTTQVGQDGVICNVVLTAAGTKSAAVSNLISTLKLTGLTKDEADAVSGQITAAGGKTETHIVATGADISRGWGPRHSVAEDFLWDNPAQLGSVRVGPDLANIGARYNADWEFMHLYNPGSEVKNSIMPPFRFLFKKEKIDGTLSSDALPLQGELAPPAGYEVVPTDDAKNLVAYLLSLRMDVPLYDAPFSTLAPPAAAKKK
;
A
#
# COMPACT_ATOMS: atom_id res chain seq x y z
N MET A 1 25.30 -31.17 -42.91
CA MET A 1 23.87 -31.22 -42.44
C MET A 1 23.70 -31.62 -40.97
N LYS A 2 24.60 -32.44 -40.38
CA LYS A 2 24.44 -32.88 -38.95
C LYS A 2 24.63 -31.73 -37.92
N THR A 3 25.51 -30.74 -38.16
CA THR A 3 25.77 -29.60 -37.29
C THR A 3 24.59 -28.62 -37.18
N GLY A 4 23.85 -28.38 -38.27
CA GLY A 4 22.67 -27.48 -38.21
C GLY A 4 21.55 -28.05 -37.37
N PHE A 5 21.29 -29.34 -37.42
CA PHE A 5 20.30 -30.01 -36.58
C PHE A 5 20.67 -29.97 -35.09
N SER A 6 21.97 -30.18 -34.77
CA SER A 6 22.46 -30.12 -33.39
C SER A 6 22.34 -28.70 -32.81
N VAL A 7 22.62 -27.68 -33.59
CA VAL A 7 22.46 -26.28 -33.20
C VAL A 7 20.97 -25.95 -32.96
N PHE A 8 20.08 -26.40 -33.86
CA PHE A 8 18.63 -26.23 -33.69
C PHE A 8 18.13 -26.86 -32.39
N ILE A 9 18.51 -28.09 -32.10
CA ILE A 9 18.12 -28.79 -30.86
C ILE A 9 18.66 -28.05 -29.64
N ALA A 10 19.92 -27.62 -29.66
CA ALA A 10 20.50 -26.87 -28.53
C ALA A 10 19.76 -25.56 -28.24
N VAL A 11 19.43 -24.79 -29.28
CA VAL A 11 18.65 -23.55 -29.13
C VAL A 11 17.24 -23.84 -28.64
N PHE A 12 16.57 -24.84 -29.22
CA PHE A 12 15.23 -25.23 -28.78
C PHE A 12 15.19 -25.65 -27.31
N VAL A 13 16.13 -26.48 -26.88
CA VAL A 13 16.26 -26.89 -25.47
C VAL A 13 16.51 -25.68 -24.56
N ALA A 14 17.42 -24.78 -24.95
CA ALA A 14 17.67 -23.55 -24.18
C ALA A 14 16.41 -22.68 -24.05
N MET A 15 15.64 -22.54 -25.14
CA MET A 15 14.37 -21.80 -25.09
C MET A 15 13.34 -22.47 -24.20
N CYS A 16 13.22 -23.82 -24.24
CA CYS A 16 12.32 -24.58 -23.36
C CYS A 16 12.68 -24.41 -21.88
N PHE A 17 13.99 -24.45 -21.54
CA PHE A 17 14.44 -24.22 -20.18
C PHE A 17 14.18 -22.78 -19.73
N SER A 18 14.47 -21.81 -20.59
CA SER A 18 14.19 -20.40 -20.32
C SER A 18 12.68 -20.19 -20.08
N TRP A 19 11.83 -20.69 -20.96
CA TRP A 19 10.38 -20.58 -20.80
C TRP A 19 9.87 -21.26 -19.53
N SER A 20 10.39 -22.47 -19.24
CA SER A 20 10.02 -23.19 -18.01
C SER A 20 10.42 -22.44 -16.74
N GLY A 21 11.63 -21.84 -16.71
CA GLY A 21 12.11 -21.10 -15.55
C GLY A 21 11.44 -19.72 -15.37
N PHE A 22 11.25 -18.98 -16.46
CA PHE A 22 10.75 -17.61 -16.39
C PHE A 22 9.23 -17.46 -16.56
N VAL A 23 8.55 -18.48 -17.08
CA VAL A 23 7.10 -18.45 -17.29
C VAL A 23 6.39 -19.50 -16.46
N LEU A 24 6.69 -20.80 -16.68
CA LEU A 24 5.97 -21.86 -15.98
C LEU A 24 6.23 -21.89 -14.48
N GLY A 25 7.46 -21.63 -14.04
CA GLY A 25 7.79 -21.56 -12.61
C GLY A 25 6.96 -20.48 -11.89
N PRO A 26 7.08 -19.20 -12.28
CA PRO A 26 6.28 -18.12 -11.69
C PRO A 26 4.77 -18.34 -11.80
N VAL A 27 4.26 -18.79 -12.96
CA VAL A 27 2.82 -19.07 -13.12
C VAL A 27 2.34 -20.15 -12.15
N ARG A 28 3.14 -21.19 -11.91
CA ARG A 28 2.76 -22.23 -10.93
C ARG A 28 2.82 -21.72 -9.50
N GLN A 29 3.82 -20.92 -9.15
CA GLN A 29 3.93 -20.33 -7.81
C GLN A 29 2.78 -19.35 -7.54
N LEU A 30 2.61 -18.34 -8.39
CA LEU A 30 1.59 -17.31 -8.23
C LEU A 30 0.16 -17.84 -8.47
N GLY A 31 -0.01 -18.85 -9.33
CA GLY A 31 -1.30 -19.47 -9.60
C GLY A 31 -1.81 -20.39 -8.49
N THR A 32 -0.99 -20.70 -7.49
CA THR A 32 -1.38 -21.42 -6.27
C THR A 32 -1.61 -20.52 -5.07
N GLU A 33 -1.28 -19.22 -5.20
CA GLU A 33 -1.56 -18.25 -4.14
C GLU A 33 -3.06 -18.13 -3.89
N GLY A 34 -3.40 -18.01 -2.63
CA GLY A 34 -4.78 -17.90 -2.16
C GLY A 34 -4.90 -16.87 -1.05
N GLN A 35 -6.10 -16.75 -0.51
CA GLN A 35 -6.31 -15.95 0.68
C GLN A 35 -5.52 -16.54 1.86
N THR A 36 -4.90 -15.68 2.65
CA THR A 36 -4.13 -16.02 3.84
C THR A 36 -4.75 -15.39 5.08
N ASN A 37 -4.39 -15.86 6.27
CA ASN A 37 -4.86 -15.25 7.51
C ASN A 37 -4.04 -14.01 7.84
N ILE A 38 -4.71 -12.98 8.33
CA ILE A 38 -4.05 -11.82 8.92
C ILE A 38 -3.33 -12.27 10.20
N LEU A 39 -2.11 -11.83 10.38
CA LEU A 39 -1.28 -12.20 11.53
C LEU A 39 -1.99 -11.82 12.84
N ASN A 40 -2.09 -12.78 13.76
CA ASN A 40 -2.79 -12.65 15.04
C ASN A 40 -4.31 -12.35 14.94
N SER A 41 -4.94 -12.69 13.80
CA SER A 41 -6.38 -12.60 13.58
C SER A 41 -6.92 -13.89 12.95
N SER A 42 -8.22 -14.11 13.05
CA SER A 42 -8.94 -15.13 12.28
C SER A 42 -9.42 -14.63 10.92
N ASP A 43 -9.23 -13.35 10.64
CA ASP A 43 -9.67 -12.74 9.40
C ASP A 43 -8.78 -13.15 8.23
N ILE A 44 -9.38 -13.27 7.07
CA ILE A 44 -8.69 -13.66 5.84
C ILE A 44 -8.36 -12.43 4.98
N TYR A 45 -7.27 -12.52 4.23
CA TYR A 45 -6.79 -11.46 3.35
C TYR A 45 -6.31 -12.05 2.00
N PRO A 46 -6.47 -11.35 0.89
CA PRO A 46 -7.22 -10.10 0.72
C PRO A 46 -8.73 -10.36 0.57
N ASN A 47 -9.55 -9.43 1.04
CA ASN A 47 -10.98 -9.46 0.78
C ASN A 47 -11.27 -9.21 -0.70
N GLN A 48 -12.31 -9.83 -1.23
CA GLN A 48 -12.76 -9.56 -2.58
C GLN A 48 -13.22 -8.10 -2.70
N ARG A 49 -12.76 -7.43 -3.79
CA ARG A 49 -13.11 -6.04 -4.04
C ARG A 49 -14.60 -5.90 -4.41
N PRO A 50 -15.26 -4.79 -3.98
CA PRO A 50 -16.60 -4.45 -4.45
C PRO A 50 -16.67 -4.33 -5.98
N GLY A 51 -17.85 -4.57 -6.57
CA GLY A 51 -18.04 -4.51 -8.03
C GLY A 51 -17.61 -3.17 -8.66
N ALA A 52 -17.90 -2.04 -7.99
CA ALA A 52 -17.45 -0.72 -8.44
C ALA A 52 -15.91 -0.64 -8.49
N ALA A 53 -15.19 -1.20 -7.50
CA ALA A 53 -13.73 -1.22 -7.53
C ALA A 53 -13.18 -2.12 -8.66
N THR A 54 -13.86 -3.20 -8.98
CA THR A 54 -13.50 -4.05 -10.13
C THR A 54 -13.68 -3.31 -11.46
N LEU A 55 -14.74 -2.52 -11.62
CA LEU A 55 -14.92 -1.63 -12.77
C LEU A 55 -13.87 -0.51 -12.77
N GLY A 56 -13.54 0.03 -11.58
CA GLY A 56 -12.52 1.05 -11.42
C GLY A 56 -11.12 0.61 -11.81
N LEU A 57 -10.78 -0.66 -11.61
CA LEU A 57 -9.53 -1.23 -12.12
C LEU A 57 -9.46 -1.14 -13.66
N GLN A 58 -10.57 -1.33 -14.35
CA GLN A 58 -10.61 -1.19 -15.81
C GLN A 58 -10.38 0.27 -16.22
N VAL A 59 -10.99 1.23 -15.51
CA VAL A 59 -10.78 2.67 -15.72
C VAL A 59 -9.31 3.05 -15.46
N TYR A 60 -8.73 2.57 -14.36
CA TYR A 60 -7.32 2.77 -13.99
C TYR A 60 -6.36 2.31 -15.10
N ARG A 61 -6.65 1.15 -15.70
CA ARG A 61 -5.90 0.61 -16.83
C ARG A 61 -6.09 1.41 -18.11
N ALA A 62 -7.33 1.77 -18.44
CA ALA A 62 -7.68 2.49 -19.67
C ALA A 62 -6.98 3.86 -19.74
N TYR A 63 -6.84 4.54 -18.60
CA TYR A 63 -6.18 5.84 -18.54
C TYR A 63 -4.69 5.77 -18.20
N GLY A 64 -4.12 4.57 -18.07
CA GLY A 64 -2.68 4.37 -17.96
C GLY A 64 -2.07 4.89 -16.65
N CYS A 65 -2.79 4.89 -15.55
CA CYS A 65 -2.31 5.39 -14.25
C CYS A 65 -1.02 4.68 -13.80
N ALA A 66 -0.89 3.38 -14.12
CA ALA A 66 0.31 2.58 -13.84
C ALA A 66 1.57 3.03 -14.62
N GLN A 67 1.45 3.95 -15.58
CA GLN A 67 2.61 4.52 -16.28
C GLN A 67 3.35 5.57 -15.44
N CYS A 68 2.67 6.15 -14.45
CA CYS A 68 3.24 7.18 -13.57
C CYS A 68 3.25 6.77 -12.09
N HIS A 69 2.40 5.82 -11.71
CA HIS A 69 2.26 5.33 -10.35
C HIS A 69 2.59 3.84 -10.25
N THR A 70 3.19 3.45 -9.13
CA THR A 70 3.31 2.04 -8.75
C THR A 70 2.25 1.69 -7.71
N THR A 71 1.98 0.39 -7.53
CA THR A 71 1.21 -0.17 -6.42
C THR A 71 2.03 -1.24 -5.70
N GLN A 72 3.30 -0.96 -5.48
CA GLN A 72 4.24 -1.91 -4.91
C GLN A 72 5.16 -1.19 -3.93
N VAL A 73 4.96 -1.42 -2.64
CA VAL A 73 5.81 -0.89 -1.56
C VAL A 73 7.07 -1.74 -1.45
N GLY A 74 8.23 -1.10 -1.46
CA GLY A 74 9.52 -1.70 -1.14
C GLY A 74 9.85 -1.59 0.35
N GLN A 75 10.63 -2.54 0.85
CA GLN A 75 11.11 -2.58 2.22
C GLN A 75 12.59 -2.99 2.21
N ASP A 76 13.42 -2.31 3.00
CA ASP A 76 14.85 -2.63 3.10
C ASP A 76 15.14 -3.69 4.18
N GLY A 77 14.29 -3.74 5.22
CA GLY A 77 14.43 -4.67 6.34
C GLY A 77 13.41 -4.42 7.44
N VAL A 78 13.67 -5.00 8.60
CA VAL A 78 12.90 -4.81 9.82
C VAL A 78 13.82 -4.47 10.99
N ILE A 79 13.30 -3.65 11.89
CA ILE A 79 13.90 -3.40 13.20
C ILE A 79 12.90 -3.78 14.29
N CYS A 80 13.39 -4.07 15.48
CA CYS A 80 12.58 -4.35 16.64
C CYS A 80 12.70 -3.22 17.65
N ASN A 81 11.56 -2.82 18.23
CA ASN A 81 11.48 -1.91 19.35
C ASN A 81 10.90 -2.65 20.55
N VAL A 82 11.58 -2.61 21.68
CA VAL A 82 11.11 -3.21 22.94
C VAL A 82 10.40 -2.14 23.75
N VAL A 83 9.12 -2.38 24.04
CA VAL A 83 8.27 -1.46 24.82
C VAL A 83 7.99 -2.10 26.17
N LEU A 84 8.22 -1.36 27.26
CA LEU A 84 7.82 -1.79 28.60
C LEU A 84 6.31 -1.67 28.75
N THR A 85 5.63 -2.77 29.03
CA THR A 85 4.18 -2.78 29.30
C THR A 85 3.86 -2.74 30.79
N ALA A 86 4.76 -3.24 31.64
CA ALA A 86 4.65 -3.14 33.10
C ALA A 86 6.03 -3.22 33.78
N ALA A 87 6.26 -2.37 34.78
CA ALA A 87 7.49 -2.36 35.53
C ALA A 87 7.54 -3.43 36.67
N GLY A 88 6.42 -4.06 36.99
CA GLY A 88 6.29 -5.05 38.04
C GLY A 88 6.57 -4.49 39.46
N THR A 89 6.84 -5.38 40.42
CA THR A 89 7.08 -5.02 41.82
C THR A 89 8.49 -4.41 42.09
N LYS A 90 9.42 -4.58 41.15
CA LYS A 90 10.78 -4.05 41.22
C LYS A 90 10.99 -2.85 40.30
N SER A 91 10.06 -1.90 40.33
CA SER A 91 10.00 -0.76 39.38
C SER A 91 11.31 0.05 39.33
N ALA A 92 12.00 0.27 40.46
CA ALA A 92 13.26 1.00 40.50
C ALA A 92 14.40 0.27 39.74
N ALA A 93 14.51 -1.05 39.91
CA ALA A 93 15.50 -1.85 39.19
C ALA A 93 15.24 -1.87 37.69
N VAL A 94 13.98 -2.01 37.29
CA VAL A 94 13.57 -1.97 35.88
C VAL A 94 13.82 -0.59 35.27
N SER A 95 13.53 0.50 36.00
CA SER A 95 13.77 1.87 35.52
C SER A 95 15.26 2.16 35.32
N ASN A 96 16.11 1.73 36.26
CA ASN A 96 17.55 1.86 36.12
C ASN A 96 18.09 1.06 34.91
N LEU A 97 17.59 -0.16 34.72
CA LEU A 97 18.00 -0.99 33.59
C LEU A 97 17.59 -0.34 32.24
N ILE A 98 16.38 0.14 32.12
CA ILE A 98 15.87 0.80 30.90
C ILE A 98 16.66 2.04 30.54
N SER A 99 17.11 2.81 31.52
CA SER A 99 17.93 4.02 31.29
C SER A 99 19.31 3.70 30.66
N THR A 100 19.76 2.47 30.73
CA THR A 100 21.06 2.02 30.20
C THR A 100 20.96 1.20 28.93
N LEU A 101 19.77 0.66 28.60
CA LEU A 101 19.56 -0.19 27.44
C LEU A 101 19.09 0.60 26.22
N LYS A 102 19.57 0.22 25.04
CA LYS A 102 18.98 0.61 23.78
C LYS A 102 17.68 -0.19 23.59
N LEU A 103 16.54 0.49 23.40
CA LEU A 103 15.22 -0.14 23.31
C LEU A 103 14.63 -0.09 21.88
N THR A 104 15.24 0.66 20.98
CA THR A 104 14.72 0.89 19.62
C THR A 104 15.78 0.64 18.57
N GLY A 105 15.35 0.26 17.37
CA GLY A 105 16.25 0.00 16.25
C GLY A 105 17.16 -1.21 16.49
N LEU A 106 16.62 -2.25 17.09
CA LEU A 106 17.33 -3.49 17.42
C LEU A 106 17.13 -4.53 16.33
N THR A 107 18.08 -5.44 16.21
CA THR A 107 17.84 -6.73 15.54
C THR A 107 16.92 -7.59 16.41
N LYS A 108 16.39 -8.68 15.87
CA LYS A 108 15.53 -9.59 16.64
C LYS A 108 16.27 -10.16 17.85
N ASP A 109 17.51 -10.63 17.66
CA ASP A 109 18.30 -11.24 18.73
C ASP A 109 18.63 -10.23 19.84
N GLU A 110 18.95 -8.99 19.48
CA GLU A 110 19.16 -7.91 20.46
C GLU A 110 17.87 -7.59 21.23
N ALA A 111 16.72 -7.56 20.55
CA ALA A 111 15.44 -7.29 21.19
C ALA A 111 15.03 -8.41 22.15
N ASP A 112 15.25 -9.67 21.75
CA ASP A 112 15.01 -10.84 22.62
C ASP A 112 15.92 -10.81 23.86
N ALA A 113 17.19 -10.45 23.69
CA ALA A 113 18.14 -10.30 24.81
C ALA A 113 17.73 -9.18 25.78
N VAL A 114 17.34 -8.01 25.25
CA VAL A 114 16.88 -6.86 26.04
C VAL A 114 15.58 -7.19 26.78
N SER A 115 14.62 -7.81 26.08
CA SER A 115 13.36 -8.27 26.68
C SER A 115 13.59 -9.26 27.80
N GLY A 116 14.53 -10.22 27.61
CA GLY A 116 14.93 -11.17 28.65
C GLY A 116 15.53 -10.51 29.89
N GLN A 117 16.41 -9.50 29.73
CA GLN A 117 16.99 -8.74 30.84
C GLN A 117 15.91 -7.98 31.64
N ILE A 118 14.98 -7.30 30.95
CA ILE A 118 13.91 -6.58 31.63
C ILE A 118 12.97 -7.54 32.36
N THR A 119 12.67 -8.70 31.75
CA THR A 119 11.83 -9.74 32.36
C THR A 119 12.48 -10.33 33.58
N ALA A 120 13.78 -10.61 33.53
CA ALA A 120 14.56 -11.09 34.69
C ALA A 120 14.57 -10.05 35.84
N ALA A 121 14.53 -8.76 35.54
CA ALA A 121 14.38 -7.69 36.52
C ALA A 121 12.94 -7.55 37.07
N GLY A 122 11.97 -8.30 36.54
CA GLY A 122 10.58 -8.32 36.97
C GLY A 122 9.64 -7.42 36.14
N GLY A 123 10.12 -6.84 35.05
CA GLY A 123 9.29 -6.08 34.08
C GLY A 123 8.58 -6.99 33.09
N LYS A 124 7.64 -6.42 32.34
CA LYS A 124 7.01 -7.06 31.17
C LYS A 124 7.26 -6.18 29.95
N THR A 125 7.57 -6.82 28.85
CA THR A 125 7.88 -6.14 27.59
C THR A 125 7.07 -6.72 26.45
N GLU A 126 6.90 -5.90 25.41
CA GLU A 126 6.36 -6.29 24.12
C GLU A 126 7.35 -5.87 23.03
N THR A 127 7.63 -6.76 22.09
CA THR A 127 8.52 -6.46 20.97
C THR A 127 7.70 -6.07 19.75
N HIS A 128 7.91 -4.84 19.28
CA HIS A 128 7.24 -4.30 18.10
C HIS A 128 8.16 -4.43 16.90
N ILE A 129 7.68 -5.10 15.87
CA ILE A 129 8.35 -5.19 14.57
C ILE A 129 7.99 -3.95 13.75
N VAL A 130 9.01 -3.23 13.26
CA VAL A 130 8.87 -2.03 12.44
C VAL A 130 9.59 -2.26 11.13
N ALA A 131 8.87 -2.17 10.03
CA ALA A 131 9.44 -2.21 8.70
C ALA A 131 10.27 -0.94 8.43
N THR A 132 11.37 -1.09 7.68
CA THR A 132 12.25 0.03 7.31
C THR A 132 12.40 0.11 5.80
N GLY A 133 12.73 1.30 5.30
CA GLY A 133 12.93 1.55 3.89
C GLY A 133 12.42 2.91 3.46
N ALA A 134 12.82 3.31 2.27
CA ALA A 134 12.44 4.61 1.72
C ALA A 134 10.93 4.76 1.52
N ASP A 135 10.25 3.71 1.07
CA ASP A 135 8.80 3.73 0.84
C ASP A 135 8.03 3.76 2.16
N ILE A 136 8.50 3.00 3.15
CA ILE A 136 7.94 2.99 4.50
C ILE A 136 8.06 4.39 5.14
N SER A 137 9.23 5.01 5.05
CA SER A 137 9.48 6.34 5.62
C SER A 137 8.68 7.45 4.93
N ARG A 138 8.30 7.26 3.66
CA ARG A 138 7.38 8.15 2.91
C ARG A 138 5.92 7.94 3.30
N GLY A 139 5.60 6.93 4.11
CA GLY A 139 4.22 6.59 4.48
C GLY A 139 3.43 5.91 3.36
N TRP A 140 4.09 5.26 2.40
CA TRP A 140 3.41 4.58 1.31
C TRP A 140 2.81 3.24 1.73
N GLY A 141 3.27 2.66 2.82
CA GLY A 141 2.70 1.47 3.44
C GLY A 141 3.47 1.05 4.68
N PRO A 142 2.88 0.21 5.54
CA PRO A 142 3.52 -0.28 6.76
C PRO A 142 4.46 -1.46 6.53
N ARG A 143 4.39 -2.11 5.36
CA ARG A 143 5.16 -3.29 4.97
C ARG A 143 5.39 -3.34 3.46
N HIS A 144 6.28 -4.22 2.99
CA HIS A 144 6.40 -4.50 1.57
C HIS A 144 5.15 -5.20 1.02
N SER A 145 4.94 -5.03 -0.29
CA SER A 145 3.89 -5.74 -1.00
C SER A 145 4.26 -7.20 -1.23
N VAL A 146 3.27 -8.08 -1.10
CA VAL A 146 3.38 -9.54 -1.32
C VAL A 146 2.44 -9.98 -2.43
N ALA A 147 2.56 -11.22 -2.89
CA ALA A 147 1.76 -11.74 -4.00
C ALA A 147 0.26 -11.73 -3.71
N GLU A 148 -0.14 -12.01 -2.48
CA GLU A 148 -1.53 -12.04 -2.03
C GLU A 148 -2.23 -10.69 -2.19
N ASP A 149 -1.49 -9.58 -2.08
CA ASP A 149 -2.05 -8.23 -2.27
C ASP A 149 -2.72 -8.06 -3.64
N PHE A 150 -2.29 -8.84 -4.63
CA PHE A 150 -2.73 -8.76 -6.02
C PHE A 150 -3.64 -9.93 -6.45
N LEU A 151 -4.09 -10.76 -5.53
CA LEU A 151 -4.89 -11.96 -5.82
C LEU A 151 -6.11 -11.67 -6.71
N TRP A 152 -6.74 -10.51 -6.53
CA TRP A 152 -7.93 -10.10 -7.29
C TRP A 152 -7.61 -9.20 -8.49
N ASP A 153 -6.34 -8.94 -8.78
CA ASP A 153 -5.90 -8.16 -9.92
C ASP A 153 -5.56 -9.07 -11.10
N ASN A 154 -6.26 -8.92 -12.20
CA ASN A 154 -5.97 -9.67 -13.42
C ASN A 154 -5.93 -8.76 -14.64
N PRO A 155 -4.73 -8.39 -15.12
CA PRO A 155 -3.42 -8.56 -14.49
C PRO A 155 -3.15 -7.55 -13.36
N ALA A 156 -2.21 -7.87 -12.47
CA ALA A 156 -1.72 -6.94 -11.45
C ALA A 156 -1.15 -5.64 -12.08
N GLN A 157 -1.47 -4.50 -11.47
CA GLN A 157 -1.10 -3.18 -11.96
C GLN A 157 0.09 -2.60 -11.19
N LEU A 158 1.19 -3.34 -11.14
CA LEU A 158 2.37 -2.97 -10.32
C LEU A 158 2.96 -1.60 -10.68
N GLY A 159 2.87 -1.21 -11.96
CA GLY A 159 3.59 -0.04 -12.47
C GLY A 159 5.09 -0.28 -12.58
N SER A 160 5.78 0.56 -13.34
CA SER A 160 7.23 0.44 -13.55
C SER A 160 7.98 1.73 -13.25
N VAL A 161 7.29 2.84 -13.15
CA VAL A 161 7.88 4.18 -12.98
C VAL A 161 7.14 4.91 -11.86
N ARG A 162 7.88 5.64 -11.04
CA ARG A 162 7.38 6.46 -9.94
C ARG A 162 7.55 7.94 -10.25
N VAL A 163 6.81 8.43 -11.24
CA VAL A 163 6.65 9.88 -11.49
C VAL A 163 5.80 10.49 -10.39
N GLY A 164 4.72 9.80 -10.02
CA GLY A 164 3.89 10.06 -8.84
C GLY A 164 4.23 9.11 -7.68
N PRO A 165 3.58 9.29 -6.51
CA PRO A 165 3.73 8.42 -5.35
C PRO A 165 3.19 7.01 -5.62
N ASP A 166 3.61 6.05 -4.79
CA ASP A 166 3.03 4.72 -4.78
C ASP A 166 1.59 4.73 -4.24
N LEU A 167 0.71 3.96 -4.86
CA LEU A 167 -0.73 3.91 -4.58
C LEU A 167 -1.17 2.66 -3.82
N ALA A 168 -0.27 1.74 -3.45
CA ALA A 168 -0.63 0.48 -2.79
C ALA A 168 -1.51 0.65 -1.54
N ASN A 169 -1.36 1.78 -0.85
CA ASN A 169 -2.13 2.11 0.36
C ASN A 169 -2.84 3.46 0.25
N ILE A 170 -3.22 3.87 -0.95
CA ILE A 170 -3.87 5.18 -1.15
C ILE A 170 -5.20 5.26 -0.39
N GLY A 171 -5.99 4.18 -0.37
CA GLY A 171 -7.24 4.10 0.35
C GLY A 171 -7.14 4.14 1.88
N ALA A 172 -5.94 3.95 2.45
CA ALA A 172 -5.68 4.16 3.87
C ALA A 172 -5.23 5.59 4.18
N ARG A 173 -4.85 6.39 3.17
CA ARG A 173 -4.28 7.74 3.32
C ARG A 173 -5.29 8.85 3.06
N TYR A 174 -6.21 8.63 2.12
CA TYR A 174 -7.15 9.66 1.66
C TYR A 174 -8.58 9.12 1.58
N ASN A 175 -9.54 10.03 1.56
CA ASN A 175 -10.96 9.72 1.41
C ASN A 175 -11.44 10.01 -0.03
N ALA A 176 -12.71 9.70 -0.32
CA ALA A 176 -13.29 9.88 -1.65
C ALA A 176 -13.28 11.33 -2.11
N ASP A 177 -13.59 12.29 -1.23
CA ASP A 177 -13.67 13.71 -1.58
C ASP A 177 -12.30 14.23 -2.03
N TRP A 178 -11.25 13.85 -1.30
CA TRP A 178 -9.87 14.17 -1.67
C TRP A 178 -9.49 13.57 -3.03
N GLU A 179 -9.85 12.30 -3.28
CA GLU A 179 -9.55 11.62 -4.54
C GLU A 179 -10.27 12.30 -5.72
N PHE A 180 -11.55 12.63 -5.57
CA PHE A 180 -12.28 13.36 -6.62
C PHE A 180 -11.67 14.72 -6.91
N MET A 181 -11.33 15.50 -5.87
CA MET A 181 -10.70 16.80 -6.03
C MET A 181 -9.32 16.68 -6.68
N HIS A 182 -8.53 15.69 -6.25
CA HIS A 182 -7.20 15.42 -6.81
C HIS A 182 -7.27 15.01 -8.29
N LEU A 183 -8.22 14.17 -8.68
CA LEU A 183 -8.43 13.80 -10.08
C LEU A 183 -8.92 15.00 -10.92
N TYR A 184 -9.80 15.83 -10.37
CA TYR A 184 -10.32 17.00 -11.08
C TYR A 184 -9.27 18.09 -11.27
N ASN A 185 -8.53 18.40 -10.22
CA ASN A 185 -7.45 19.39 -10.21
C ASN A 185 -6.35 19.02 -9.21
N PRO A 186 -5.34 18.24 -9.60
CA PRO A 186 -4.30 17.78 -8.68
C PRO A 186 -3.60 18.90 -7.90
N GLY A 187 -3.45 20.07 -8.52
CA GLY A 187 -2.80 21.23 -7.91
C GLY A 187 -3.55 21.85 -6.74
N SER A 188 -4.87 21.58 -6.59
CA SER A 188 -5.64 22.05 -5.43
C SER A 188 -5.30 21.29 -4.15
N GLU A 189 -5.01 20.00 -4.28
CA GLU A 189 -4.72 19.13 -3.15
C GLU A 189 -3.21 19.02 -2.88
N VAL A 190 -2.41 19.01 -3.94
CA VAL A 190 -0.95 18.87 -3.85
C VAL A 190 -0.28 20.02 -4.60
N LYS A 191 0.27 20.96 -3.85
CA LYS A 191 0.98 22.12 -4.42
C LYS A 191 2.12 21.64 -5.34
N ASN A 192 2.18 22.24 -6.54
CA ASN A 192 3.15 21.90 -7.58
C ASN A 192 3.02 20.45 -8.13
N SER A 193 1.86 19.84 -8.02
CA SER A 193 1.60 18.55 -8.66
C SER A 193 1.83 18.64 -10.17
N ILE A 194 2.57 17.66 -10.71
CA ILE A 194 2.78 17.50 -12.15
C ILE A 194 1.80 16.50 -12.77
N MET A 195 0.91 15.93 -11.97
CA MET A 195 -0.16 15.05 -12.45
C MET A 195 -1.11 15.86 -13.35
N PRO A 196 -1.46 15.39 -14.55
CA PRO A 196 -2.44 16.06 -15.39
C PRO A 196 -3.84 15.97 -14.76
N PRO A 197 -4.69 17.01 -14.93
CA PRO A 197 -6.07 16.96 -14.46
C PRO A 197 -6.91 16.03 -15.36
N PHE A 198 -7.70 15.17 -14.75
CA PHE A 198 -8.61 14.22 -15.41
C PHE A 198 -10.04 14.76 -15.45
N ARG A 199 -10.22 16.04 -15.86
CA ARG A 199 -11.52 16.73 -15.87
C ARG A 199 -12.58 16.04 -16.73
N PHE A 200 -12.19 15.26 -17.72
CA PHE A 200 -13.10 14.49 -18.57
C PHE A 200 -13.81 13.35 -17.81
N LEU A 201 -13.34 12.99 -16.61
CA LEU A 201 -14.04 12.08 -15.69
C LEU A 201 -15.17 12.77 -14.92
N PHE A 202 -15.40 14.05 -15.19
CA PHE A 202 -16.42 14.86 -14.53
C PHE A 202 -17.32 15.52 -15.59
N LYS A 203 -18.56 15.75 -15.23
CA LYS A 203 -19.52 16.46 -16.07
C LYS A 203 -20.02 17.71 -15.36
N LYS A 204 -20.20 18.77 -16.13
CA LYS A 204 -20.89 19.97 -15.68
C LYS A 204 -22.36 19.82 -16.05
N GLU A 205 -23.23 19.92 -15.05
CA GLU A 205 -24.68 19.85 -15.26
C GLU A 205 -25.39 20.98 -14.56
N LYS A 206 -26.64 21.24 -14.96
CA LYS A 206 -27.47 22.30 -14.38
C LYS A 206 -28.04 21.81 -13.06
N ILE A 207 -28.02 22.67 -12.05
CA ILE A 207 -28.63 22.37 -10.76
C ILE A 207 -30.14 22.27 -10.93
N ASP A 208 -30.71 21.12 -10.52
CA ASP A 208 -32.16 20.90 -10.50
C ASP A 208 -32.67 21.01 -9.05
N GLY A 209 -33.02 22.23 -8.67
CA GLY A 209 -33.50 22.56 -7.34
C GLY A 209 -32.41 22.70 -6.27
N THR A 210 -31.73 21.62 -5.92
CA THR A 210 -30.65 21.59 -4.91
C THR A 210 -29.37 21.01 -5.50
N LEU A 211 -28.22 21.36 -4.91
CA LEU A 211 -26.94 20.73 -5.26
C LEU A 211 -27.01 19.21 -5.07
N SER A 212 -26.46 18.48 -6.04
CA SER A 212 -26.25 17.05 -5.93
C SER A 212 -25.35 16.71 -4.74
N SER A 213 -25.63 15.58 -4.07
CA SER A 213 -24.74 15.05 -3.02
C SER A 213 -23.32 14.77 -3.51
N ASP A 214 -23.17 14.56 -4.81
CA ASP A 214 -21.89 14.20 -5.45
C ASP A 214 -21.19 15.43 -6.06
N ALA A 215 -21.78 16.66 -5.92
CA ALA A 215 -21.21 17.89 -6.45
C ALA A 215 -19.85 18.19 -5.81
N LEU A 216 -18.83 18.45 -6.64
CA LEU A 216 -17.53 18.86 -6.14
C LEU A 216 -17.60 20.25 -5.49
N PRO A 217 -16.98 20.49 -4.32
CA PRO A 217 -16.99 21.78 -3.61
C PRO A 217 -16.02 22.77 -4.24
N LEU A 218 -16.18 23.04 -5.54
CA LEU A 218 -15.28 23.90 -6.32
C LEU A 218 -15.47 25.39 -5.97
N GLN A 219 -14.34 26.10 -5.79
CA GLN A 219 -14.31 27.52 -5.44
C GLN A 219 -13.36 28.32 -6.34
N GLY A 220 -13.51 29.65 -6.32
CA GLY A 220 -12.66 30.56 -7.08
C GLY A 220 -12.72 30.30 -8.59
N GLU A 221 -11.56 30.23 -9.21
CA GLU A 221 -11.44 30.00 -10.68
C GLU A 221 -11.93 28.62 -11.14
N LEU A 222 -12.06 27.66 -10.23
CA LEU A 222 -12.56 26.33 -10.53
C LEU A 222 -14.08 26.23 -10.41
N ALA A 223 -14.73 27.21 -9.81
CA ALA A 223 -16.18 27.18 -9.62
C ALA A 223 -16.92 27.19 -10.97
N PRO A 224 -17.95 26.34 -11.12
CA PRO A 224 -18.79 26.38 -12.31
C PRO A 224 -19.60 27.69 -12.36
N PRO A 225 -20.13 28.09 -13.53
CA PRO A 225 -21.04 29.22 -13.63
C PRO A 225 -22.25 29.06 -12.70
N ALA A 226 -22.85 30.20 -12.29
CA ALA A 226 -24.05 30.19 -11.45
C ALA A 226 -25.15 29.31 -12.04
N GLY A 227 -25.77 28.46 -11.21
CA GLY A 227 -26.78 27.51 -11.61
C GLY A 227 -26.26 26.19 -12.21
N TYR A 228 -24.93 25.98 -12.16
CA TYR A 228 -24.31 24.72 -12.59
C TYR A 228 -23.49 24.12 -11.45
N GLU A 229 -23.36 22.81 -11.49
CA GLU A 229 -22.50 21.99 -10.64
C GLU A 229 -21.59 21.10 -11.47
N VAL A 230 -20.54 20.58 -10.84
CA VAL A 230 -19.64 19.58 -11.44
C VAL A 230 -19.74 18.32 -10.60
N VAL A 231 -20.09 17.23 -11.26
CA VAL A 231 -20.28 15.92 -10.63
C VAL A 231 -19.39 14.87 -11.28
N PRO A 232 -18.93 13.86 -10.54
CA PRO A 232 -18.18 12.73 -11.09
C PRO A 232 -19.06 11.86 -11.99
N THR A 233 -18.49 11.38 -13.09
CA THR A 233 -19.09 10.33 -13.92
C THR A 233 -19.03 8.98 -13.20
N ASP A 234 -19.71 7.97 -13.74
CA ASP A 234 -19.60 6.60 -13.20
C ASP A 234 -18.18 6.06 -13.27
N ASP A 235 -17.42 6.42 -14.31
CA ASP A 235 -15.99 6.08 -14.41
C ASP A 235 -15.17 6.71 -13.28
N ALA A 236 -15.42 7.97 -12.94
CA ALA A 236 -14.74 8.61 -11.80
C ALA A 236 -15.10 7.92 -10.48
N LYS A 237 -16.39 7.61 -10.27
CA LYS A 237 -16.86 6.92 -9.07
C LYS A 237 -16.24 5.52 -8.94
N ASN A 238 -16.22 4.77 -10.01
CA ASN A 238 -15.61 3.45 -10.06
C ASN A 238 -14.10 3.53 -9.82
N LEU A 239 -13.39 4.48 -10.46
CA LEU A 239 -11.97 4.70 -10.26
C LEU A 239 -11.66 5.01 -8.80
N VAL A 240 -12.39 5.93 -8.18
CA VAL A 240 -12.21 6.27 -6.75
C VAL A 240 -12.52 5.06 -5.86
N ALA A 241 -13.55 4.28 -6.17
CA ALA A 241 -13.82 3.03 -5.45
C ALA A 241 -12.65 2.04 -5.54
N TYR A 242 -11.98 1.94 -6.71
CA TYR A 242 -10.77 1.14 -6.86
C TYR A 242 -9.62 1.70 -6.02
N LEU A 243 -9.32 3.00 -6.10
CA LEU A 243 -8.25 3.64 -5.33
C LEU A 243 -8.45 3.45 -3.82
N LEU A 244 -9.67 3.63 -3.32
CA LEU A 244 -10.01 3.40 -1.91
C LEU A 244 -9.92 1.93 -1.49
N SER A 245 -10.01 0.98 -2.42
CA SER A 245 -9.81 -0.45 -2.17
C SER A 245 -8.34 -0.87 -2.08
N LEU A 246 -7.41 0.00 -2.50
CA LEU A 246 -5.97 -0.24 -2.41
C LEU A 246 -5.50 -0.03 -0.96
N ARG A 247 -5.51 -1.13 -0.20
CA ARG A 247 -5.16 -1.19 1.21
C ARG A 247 -4.36 -2.46 1.48
N MET A 248 -3.05 -2.32 1.49
CA MET A 248 -2.08 -3.38 1.81
C MET A 248 -1.50 -3.11 3.21
N ASP A 249 -2.39 -2.80 4.16
CA ASP A 249 -2.08 -2.27 5.49
C ASP A 249 -2.33 -3.28 6.62
N VAL A 250 -2.45 -4.56 6.30
CA VAL A 250 -2.57 -5.64 7.28
C VAL A 250 -1.26 -6.42 7.44
N PRO A 251 -0.90 -6.88 8.66
CA PRO A 251 0.28 -7.71 8.86
C PRO A 251 0.02 -9.14 8.37
N LEU A 252 0.97 -9.66 7.59
CA LEU A 252 0.95 -11.02 7.09
C LEU A 252 2.18 -11.79 7.58
N TYR A 253 2.15 -13.12 7.50
CA TYR A 253 3.29 -13.94 7.90
C TYR A 253 4.57 -13.58 7.13
N ASP A 254 4.44 -13.37 5.82
CA ASP A 254 5.55 -13.03 4.94
C ASP A 254 5.97 -11.55 5.01
N ALA A 255 5.11 -10.69 5.54
CA ALA A 255 5.37 -9.27 5.72
C ALA A 255 4.83 -8.77 7.08
N PRO A 256 5.43 -9.19 8.20
CA PRO A 256 4.96 -8.85 9.52
C PRO A 256 5.32 -7.42 9.91
N PHE A 257 4.40 -6.78 10.62
CA PHE A 257 4.65 -5.52 11.34
C PHE A 257 3.70 -5.42 12.53
N SER A 258 4.03 -4.58 13.51
CA SER A 258 3.16 -4.34 14.67
C SER A 258 2.01 -3.43 14.31
N THR A 259 0.78 -3.86 14.60
CA THR A 259 -0.45 -3.08 14.40
C THR A 259 -0.69 -2.03 15.49
N LEU A 260 0.08 -2.06 16.57
CA LEU A 260 0.01 -1.03 17.60
C LEU A 260 0.46 0.31 17.00
N ALA A 261 -0.39 1.31 17.13
CA ALA A 261 -0.20 2.61 16.52
C ALA A 261 1.24 3.12 16.76
N PRO A 262 1.97 3.53 15.72
CA PRO A 262 3.20 4.26 15.95
C PRO A 262 2.88 5.49 16.80
N PRO A 263 3.79 5.91 17.71
CA PRO A 263 3.61 7.16 18.42
C PRO A 263 3.34 8.24 17.37
N ALA A 264 2.23 8.97 17.57
CA ALA A 264 1.71 9.93 16.62
C ALA A 264 2.86 10.76 16.04
N ALA A 265 3.14 10.57 14.76
CA ALA A 265 4.13 11.37 14.05
C ALA A 265 3.71 12.83 14.25
N ALA A 266 4.59 13.62 14.87
CA ALA A 266 4.36 15.03 15.10
C ALA A 266 3.93 15.64 13.77
N LYS A 267 2.69 16.15 13.71
CA LYS A 267 2.17 16.88 12.56
C LYS A 267 3.18 17.97 12.25
N LYS A 268 3.96 17.82 11.20
CA LYS A 268 4.71 18.94 10.63
C LYS A 268 3.66 19.94 10.14
N LYS A 269 3.60 21.07 10.85
CA LYS A 269 2.83 22.28 10.47
C LYS A 269 3.31 22.81 9.13
#